data_1a6faac7337aa1982fe0a3949071110c
#
_entry.id   1a6faac7337aa1982fe0a3949071110c
#
_cell.length_a   1.000
_cell.length_b   1.000
_cell.length_c   1.000
_cell.angle_alpha   90.00
_cell.angle_beta   90.00
_cell.angle_gamma   90.00
#
_symmetry.space_group_name_H-M   'P 1'
#
loop_
_entity.id
_entity.type
_entity.pdbx_description
1 polymer ?
#
loop_
_entity_poly.entity_id
_entity_poly.type
_entity_poly.pdbx_seq_one_letter_code
_entity_poly.pdbx_strand_id
1 'polypeptide(L)'
;MTILWVDDEIDLLKPYTIFLADKGYKVETASNGQDAIDMCREKMYDIVFLDENMPGLSGLETLARISEMRPNLPVVMITKSEEENIMDMAIGNKITDYLIKPVNPNQILMTLKKHLHKREIFSEQATTNYRQEFAQIGMQISDRLSAEEWKELYKKLINWDLKLNEADNEMHEMLRMQREEANNMFVRFVKNNYESWVNDADNRPMISPDIFKKKIFPLLDAGEKVFFVVIDNFRYDQWRMIQEVLTDFYTFDSDELYFSILPTATQYARNAIFAGLMPLQIKKMFPTLWVDEEDEEGKNMNEEELIRTMLERYRRPIPFSYHKLNNSEAGEKLIEQLHKLEKNPLNVCVINFVDMLSHARTESKMIRELANTEAAYRSLAVSWFRHSSTFALFKELARRGFKVVVSTDHGTVHVDRAIKVVGDKNTNVNLRYKVGKTLTYNKKEVYEVTNPASIQLPAPNVSSTFIFAGGNDFFAYPNNYNYYVSYYKDTFQHGGISMEEMMVPIVTMSAK
;
A
#
# COMPACT_ATOMS: atom_id res chain seq x y z
N MET A 1 23.62 21.20 11.37
CA MET A 1 23.15 20.28 12.41
C MET A 1 23.79 20.62 13.73
N THR A 2 22.99 20.63 14.81
CA THR A 2 23.44 21.03 16.17
C THR A 2 23.45 19.82 17.10
N ILE A 3 24.59 19.52 17.68
CA ILE A 3 24.85 18.40 18.59
C ILE A 3 24.90 18.95 20.01
N LEU A 4 24.22 18.30 20.96
CA LEU A 4 24.48 18.50 22.38
C LEU A 4 25.40 17.40 22.89
N TRP A 5 26.51 17.76 23.52
CA TRP A 5 27.42 16.81 24.16
C TRP A 5 27.45 17.07 25.66
N VAL A 6 27.06 16.08 26.42
CA VAL A 6 26.94 16.14 27.89
C VAL A 6 27.99 15.25 28.52
N ASP A 7 28.93 15.85 29.25
CA ASP A 7 30.04 15.16 29.90
C ASP A 7 30.60 16.09 30.99
N ASP A 8 30.89 15.59 32.17
CA ASP A 8 31.42 16.40 33.27
C ASP A 8 32.90 16.84 33.05
N GLU A 9 33.61 16.14 32.16
CA GLU A 9 34.98 16.45 31.76
C GLU A 9 35.07 17.27 30.47
N ILE A 10 34.29 18.37 30.35
CA ILE A 10 34.15 19.19 29.11
C ILE A 10 35.50 19.61 28.50
N ASP A 11 36.51 19.91 29.33
CA ASP A 11 37.82 20.34 28.82
C ASP A 11 38.49 19.26 27.95
N LEU A 12 38.21 18.00 28.19
CA LEU A 12 38.71 16.88 27.41
C LEU A 12 38.00 16.76 26.06
N LEU A 13 36.85 17.39 25.89
CA LEU A 13 36.06 17.35 24.66
C LEU A 13 36.54 18.34 23.58
N LYS A 14 37.39 19.30 23.89
CA LYS A 14 37.87 20.33 22.97
C LYS A 14 38.39 19.77 21.62
N PRO A 15 39.22 18.73 21.60
CA PRO A 15 39.68 18.16 20.33
C PRO A 15 38.56 17.61 19.47
N TYR A 16 37.53 17.02 20.09
CA TYR A 16 36.38 16.45 19.41
C TYR A 16 35.45 17.55 18.85
N THR A 17 35.21 18.61 19.64
CA THR A 17 34.36 19.73 19.19
C THR A 17 35.00 20.45 18.00
N ILE A 18 36.33 20.66 18.00
CA ILE A 18 37.06 21.23 16.87
C ILE A 18 36.94 20.31 15.65
N PHE A 19 37.21 19.02 15.81
CA PHE A 19 37.11 18.04 14.73
C PHE A 19 35.71 18.00 14.09
N LEU A 20 34.66 18.04 14.92
CA LEU A 20 33.27 18.05 14.44
C LEU A 20 32.90 19.38 13.78
N ALA A 21 33.41 20.50 14.30
CA ALA A 21 33.21 21.81 13.68
C ALA A 21 33.82 21.89 12.26
N ASP A 22 35.02 21.32 12.08
CA ASP A 22 35.67 21.19 10.75
C ASP A 22 34.85 20.32 9.76
N LYS A 23 34.01 19.44 10.29
CA LYS A 23 33.07 18.60 9.52
C LYS A 23 31.69 19.25 9.35
N GLY A 24 31.50 20.49 9.77
CA GLY A 24 30.27 21.26 9.58
C GLY A 24 29.20 21.06 10.66
N TYR A 25 29.53 20.41 11.79
CA TYR A 25 28.61 20.24 12.90
C TYR A 25 28.81 21.36 13.93
N LYS A 26 27.71 21.89 14.48
CA LYS A 26 27.75 22.79 15.63
C LYS A 26 27.61 21.95 16.90
N VAL A 27 28.61 22.03 17.79
CA VAL A 27 28.59 21.30 19.07
C VAL A 27 28.37 22.30 20.21
N GLU A 28 27.37 22.02 21.03
CA GLU A 28 27.13 22.69 22.31
C GLU A 28 27.35 21.68 23.43
N THR A 29 27.87 22.10 24.55
CA THR A 29 28.28 21.23 25.66
C THR A 29 27.51 21.57 26.94
N ALA A 30 27.19 20.54 27.72
CA ALA A 30 26.68 20.65 29.09
C ALA A 30 27.52 19.80 30.04
N SER A 31 27.76 20.29 31.24
CA SER A 31 28.64 19.63 32.22
C SER A 31 27.90 18.69 33.17
N ASN A 32 26.61 18.61 33.11
CA ASN A 32 25.78 17.76 33.95
C ASN A 32 24.40 17.49 33.31
N GLY A 33 23.67 16.51 33.83
CA GLY A 33 22.39 16.08 33.31
C GLY A 33 21.26 17.13 33.43
N GLN A 34 21.29 17.93 34.52
CA GLN A 34 20.23 18.95 34.69
C GLN A 34 20.34 20.06 33.66
N ASP A 35 21.53 20.57 33.38
CA ASP A 35 21.79 21.58 32.34
C ASP A 35 21.39 21.03 30.96
N ALA A 36 21.71 19.76 30.67
CA ALA A 36 21.34 19.11 29.44
C ALA A 36 19.80 19.06 29.24
N ILE A 37 19.05 18.74 30.30
CA ILE A 37 17.59 18.71 30.27
C ILE A 37 17.04 20.12 29.99
N ASP A 38 17.56 21.14 30.68
CA ASP A 38 17.11 22.53 30.49
C ASP A 38 17.44 23.04 29.09
N MET A 39 18.63 22.75 28.58
CA MET A 39 19.02 23.05 27.20
C MET A 39 18.11 22.34 26.17
N CYS A 40 17.76 21.08 26.38
CA CYS A 40 16.83 20.35 25.52
C CYS A 40 15.38 20.87 25.60
N ARG A 41 15.01 21.54 26.69
CA ARG A 41 13.72 22.23 26.84
C ARG A 41 13.66 23.51 26.02
N GLU A 42 14.74 24.29 26.07
CA GLU A 42 14.82 25.63 25.46
C GLU A 42 15.13 25.59 23.96
N LYS A 43 15.87 24.57 23.51
CA LYS A 43 16.40 24.47 22.16
C LYS A 43 16.22 23.07 21.55
N MET A 44 16.15 23.04 20.21
CA MET A 44 16.15 21.78 19.45
C MET A 44 17.57 21.37 19.11
N TYR A 45 17.90 20.12 19.38
CA TYR A 45 19.12 19.46 18.97
C TYR A 45 18.81 18.33 17.98
N ASP A 46 19.75 18.04 17.10
CA ASP A 46 19.61 16.95 16.11
C ASP A 46 20.00 15.59 16.72
N ILE A 47 20.93 15.59 17.71
CA ILE A 47 21.39 14.41 18.45
C ILE A 47 22.04 14.83 19.77
N VAL A 48 21.97 13.95 20.77
CA VAL A 48 22.64 14.14 22.06
C VAL A 48 23.67 13.03 22.26
N PHE A 49 24.90 13.38 22.59
CA PHE A 49 25.89 12.48 23.19
C PHE A 49 25.87 12.68 24.69
N LEU A 50 25.69 11.62 25.45
CA LEU A 50 25.43 11.66 26.90
C LEU A 50 26.34 10.71 27.65
N ASP A 51 27.21 11.26 28.49
CA ASP A 51 28.03 10.44 29.38
C ASP A 51 27.16 9.79 30.46
N GLU A 52 27.46 8.54 30.77
CA GLU A 52 26.77 7.77 31.82
C GLU A 52 27.16 8.24 33.23
N ASN A 53 28.44 8.49 33.46
CA ASN A 53 28.97 8.74 34.78
C ASN A 53 29.16 10.23 35.04
N MET A 54 28.11 10.91 35.45
CA MET A 54 28.12 12.33 35.75
C MET A 54 27.70 12.61 37.22
N PRO A 55 28.22 13.66 37.84
CA PRO A 55 27.77 14.05 39.19
C PRO A 55 26.33 14.56 39.16
N GLY A 56 25.56 14.16 40.16
CA GLY A 56 24.15 14.54 40.28
C GLY A 56 23.22 13.54 39.58
N LEU A 57 22.65 13.91 38.42
CA LEU A 57 21.86 12.99 37.62
C LEU A 57 22.77 12.11 36.76
N SER A 58 22.60 10.79 36.84
CA SER A 58 23.27 9.85 35.93
C SER A 58 22.83 10.05 34.48
N GLY A 59 23.60 9.49 33.52
CA GLY A 59 23.23 9.49 32.13
C GLY A 59 21.90 8.79 31.89
N LEU A 60 21.61 7.66 32.54
CA LEU A 60 20.32 6.95 32.40
C LEU A 60 19.14 7.76 32.94
N GLU A 61 19.28 8.44 34.08
CA GLU A 61 18.24 9.30 34.61
C GLU A 61 17.98 10.54 33.70
N THR A 62 19.05 11.09 33.15
CA THR A 62 19.00 12.20 32.19
C THR A 62 18.31 11.76 30.88
N LEU A 63 18.68 10.58 30.35
CA LEU A 63 18.06 9.96 29.18
C LEU A 63 16.56 9.81 29.37
N ALA A 64 16.11 9.24 30.50
CA ALA A 64 14.69 9.03 30.78
C ALA A 64 13.91 10.34 30.67
N ARG A 65 14.40 11.43 31.30
CA ARG A 65 13.74 12.75 31.29
C ARG A 65 13.78 13.41 29.90
N ILE A 66 14.89 13.29 29.17
CA ILE A 66 14.96 13.81 27.79
C ILE A 66 13.99 13.06 26.88
N SER A 67 13.91 11.71 27.00
CA SER A 67 13.03 10.88 26.19
C SER A 67 11.54 11.13 26.46
N GLU A 68 11.15 11.47 27.69
CA GLU A 68 9.79 11.90 28.01
C GLU A 68 9.42 13.23 27.32
N MET A 69 10.34 14.21 27.30
CA MET A 69 10.09 15.52 26.69
C MET A 69 10.24 15.52 25.16
N ARG A 70 11.17 14.71 24.64
CA ARG A 70 11.59 14.67 23.24
C ARG A 70 11.70 13.22 22.76
N PRO A 71 10.60 12.49 22.57
CA PRO A 71 10.62 11.04 22.26
C PRO A 71 11.37 10.66 20.98
N ASN A 72 11.53 11.60 20.05
CA ASN A 72 12.18 11.39 18.76
C ASN A 72 13.61 11.97 18.68
N LEU A 73 14.14 12.53 19.76
CA LEU A 73 15.51 13.05 19.80
C LEU A 73 16.48 11.87 19.97
N PRO A 74 17.38 11.62 18.99
CA PRO A 74 18.37 10.57 19.12
C PRO A 74 19.32 10.85 20.29
N VAL A 75 19.49 9.87 21.18
CA VAL A 75 20.45 9.95 22.28
C VAL A 75 21.42 8.79 22.17
N VAL A 76 22.72 9.12 22.17
CA VAL A 76 23.83 8.16 22.14
C VAL A 76 24.53 8.20 23.49
N MET A 77 24.50 7.08 24.20
CA MET A 77 25.20 6.96 25.48
C MET A 77 26.71 6.78 25.28
N ILE A 78 27.51 7.41 26.12
CA ILE A 78 28.97 7.22 26.18
C ILE A 78 29.31 6.66 27.56
N THR A 79 29.94 5.51 27.61
CA THR A 79 30.19 4.80 28.88
C THR A 79 31.61 4.23 28.96
N LYS A 80 32.15 4.05 30.18
CA LYS A 80 33.42 3.35 30.45
C LYS A 80 33.23 1.85 30.69
N SER A 81 31.99 1.39 30.85
CA SER A 81 31.66 0.02 31.24
C SER A 81 31.03 -0.78 30.09
N GLU A 82 31.46 -2.03 29.95
CA GLU A 82 30.81 -3.04 29.11
C GLU A 82 29.80 -3.88 29.91
N GLU A 83 29.35 -3.40 31.07
CA GLU A 83 28.41 -4.14 31.92
C GLU A 83 27.05 -4.33 31.21
N GLU A 84 26.65 -5.56 31.08
CA GLU A 84 25.44 -6.02 30.40
C GLU A 84 24.16 -5.35 30.99
N ASN A 85 24.14 -5.14 32.32
CA ASN A 85 23.02 -4.50 33.02
C ASN A 85 22.79 -3.03 32.62
N ILE A 86 23.84 -2.25 32.34
CA ILE A 86 23.73 -0.84 31.91
C ILE A 86 23.22 -0.78 30.49
N MET A 87 23.67 -1.71 29.63
CA MET A 87 23.18 -1.83 28.26
C MET A 87 21.67 -2.18 28.22
N ASP A 88 21.23 -3.15 29.01
CA ASP A 88 19.82 -3.57 29.06
C ASP A 88 18.92 -2.43 29.59
N MET A 89 19.35 -1.70 30.61
CA MET A 89 18.60 -0.54 31.11
C MET A 89 18.57 0.61 30.10
N ALA A 90 19.64 0.85 29.38
CA ALA A 90 19.70 1.88 28.33
C ALA A 90 18.80 1.52 27.14
N ILE A 91 18.78 0.26 26.71
CA ILE A 91 17.86 -0.26 25.68
C ILE A 91 16.40 -0.11 26.15
N GLY A 92 16.11 -0.45 27.41
CA GLY A 92 14.77 -0.26 28.00
C GLY A 92 14.31 1.21 28.00
N ASN A 93 15.24 2.17 28.11
CA ASN A 93 15.00 3.61 28.07
C ASN A 93 15.11 4.21 26.65
N LYS A 94 15.12 3.39 25.59
CA LYS A 94 15.09 3.81 24.16
C LYS A 94 16.32 4.62 23.71
N ILE A 95 17.53 4.22 24.10
CA ILE A 95 18.74 4.81 23.48
C ILE A 95 18.76 4.54 21.98
N THR A 96 19.41 5.45 21.26
CA THR A 96 19.60 5.30 19.81
C THR A 96 20.84 4.47 19.49
N ASP A 97 21.92 4.67 20.27
CA ASP A 97 23.20 3.96 20.13
C ASP A 97 24.05 4.13 21.41
N TYR A 98 25.17 3.42 21.52
CA TYR A 98 26.15 3.62 22.60
C TYR A 98 27.57 3.57 22.08
N LEU A 99 28.48 4.27 22.78
CA LEU A 99 29.91 4.30 22.51
C LEU A 99 30.68 4.00 23.81
N ILE A 100 31.79 3.27 23.69
CA ILE A 100 32.65 2.90 24.84
C ILE A 100 33.87 3.81 24.85
N LYS A 101 34.16 4.42 26.00
CA LYS A 101 35.37 5.23 26.21
C LYS A 101 36.62 4.32 26.25
N PRO A 102 37.76 4.68 25.62
CA PRO A 102 38.02 5.95 24.94
C PRO A 102 37.36 6.03 23.54
N VAL A 103 36.59 7.08 23.30
CA VAL A 103 35.87 7.26 22.04
C VAL A 103 36.83 7.79 20.96
N ASN A 104 36.80 7.19 19.79
CA ASN A 104 37.56 7.68 18.64
C ASN A 104 36.72 8.73 17.86
N PRO A 105 37.31 9.88 17.41
CA PRO A 105 36.60 10.87 16.60
C PRO A 105 35.89 10.29 15.37
N ASN A 106 36.49 9.27 14.74
CA ASN A 106 35.86 8.60 13.60
C ASN A 106 34.63 7.77 14.00
N GLN A 107 34.60 7.18 15.20
CA GLN A 107 33.42 6.48 15.72
C GLN A 107 32.26 7.46 15.89
N ILE A 108 32.53 8.63 16.49
CA ILE A 108 31.53 9.71 16.63
C ILE A 108 30.99 10.12 15.28
N LEU A 109 31.88 10.37 14.30
CA LEU A 109 31.48 10.74 12.94
C LEU A 109 30.65 9.65 12.25
N MET A 110 31.01 8.37 12.44
CA MET A 110 30.24 7.24 11.92
C MET A 110 28.86 7.15 12.57
N THR A 111 28.75 7.35 13.89
CA THR A 111 27.49 7.40 14.61
C THR A 111 26.60 8.56 14.14
N LEU A 112 27.18 9.76 13.95
CA LEU A 112 26.48 10.90 13.38
C LEU A 112 25.95 10.59 11.98
N LYS A 113 26.78 10.03 11.09
CA LYS A 113 26.36 9.63 9.75
C LYS A 113 25.25 8.57 9.81
N LYS A 114 25.38 7.58 10.67
CA LYS A 114 24.39 6.51 10.85
C LYS A 114 23.01 7.06 11.27
N HIS A 115 22.96 8.04 12.16
CA HIS A 115 21.71 8.51 12.76
C HIS A 115 21.15 9.80 12.15
N LEU A 116 22.02 10.72 11.68
CA LEU A 116 21.60 11.99 11.10
C LEU A 116 21.55 11.97 9.57
N HIS A 117 22.44 11.24 8.91
CA HIS A 117 22.55 11.20 7.44
C HIS A 117 22.07 9.86 6.84
N LYS A 118 21.45 9.01 7.63
CA LYS A 118 20.98 7.70 7.14
C LYS A 118 20.07 7.86 5.93
N ARG A 119 19.11 8.81 5.97
CA ARG A 119 18.19 9.11 4.87
C ARG A 119 18.93 9.60 3.63
N GLU A 120 19.85 10.56 3.79
CA GLU A 120 20.64 11.12 2.68
C GLU A 120 21.50 10.06 2.01
N ILE A 121 22.23 9.25 2.80
CA ILE A 121 23.08 8.15 2.28
C ILE A 121 22.25 7.11 1.55
N PHE A 122 21.08 6.71 2.10
CA PHE A 122 20.18 5.79 1.42
C PHE A 122 19.59 6.38 0.14
N SER A 123 19.26 7.66 0.14
CA SER A 123 18.75 8.39 -1.02
C SER A 123 19.80 8.48 -2.14
N GLU A 124 21.03 8.85 -1.82
CA GLU A 124 22.14 8.90 -2.79
C GLU A 124 22.47 7.52 -3.37
N GLN A 125 22.50 6.49 -2.53
CA GLN A 125 22.73 5.12 -2.97
C GLN A 125 21.57 4.61 -3.84
N ALA A 126 20.33 4.89 -3.46
CA ALA A 126 19.13 4.53 -4.24
C ALA A 126 19.15 5.25 -5.61
N THR A 127 19.49 6.53 -5.64
CA THR A 127 19.62 7.33 -6.87
C THR A 127 20.67 6.73 -7.80
N THR A 128 21.84 6.39 -7.27
CA THR A 128 22.94 5.80 -8.06
C THR A 128 22.55 4.44 -8.62
N ASN A 129 21.95 3.58 -7.80
CA ASN A 129 21.50 2.25 -8.21
C ASN A 129 20.38 2.34 -9.25
N TYR A 130 19.43 3.26 -9.09
CA TYR A 130 18.35 3.46 -10.05
C TYR A 130 18.88 3.94 -11.41
N ARG A 131 19.83 4.87 -11.43
CA ARG A 131 20.47 5.31 -12.68
C ARG A 131 21.11 4.16 -13.45
N GLN A 132 21.74 3.20 -12.76
CA GLN A 132 22.29 2.00 -13.37
C GLN A 132 21.21 1.07 -13.94
N GLU A 133 20.08 0.93 -13.25
CA GLU A 133 18.98 0.06 -13.67
C GLU A 133 18.02 0.73 -14.65
N PHE A 134 17.99 2.05 -14.74
CA PHE A 134 17.04 2.80 -15.59
C PHE A 134 17.03 2.32 -17.05
N ALA A 135 18.20 2.23 -17.66
CA ALA A 135 18.31 1.75 -19.04
C ALA A 135 17.85 0.30 -19.20
N GLN A 136 18.16 -0.55 -18.22
CA GLN A 136 17.75 -1.95 -18.21
C GLN A 136 16.24 -2.09 -18.09
N ILE A 137 15.59 -1.33 -17.19
CA ILE A 137 14.14 -1.30 -17.05
C ILE A 137 13.49 -0.80 -18.35
N GLY A 138 14.02 0.27 -18.95
CA GLY A 138 13.54 0.80 -20.23
C GLY A 138 13.59 -0.24 -21.37
N MET A 139 14.65 -1.06 -21.43
CA MET A 139 14.72 -2.16 -22.40
C MET A 139 13.75 -3.31 -22.11
N GLN A 140 13.36 -3.50 -20.85
CA GLN A 140 12.38 -4.53 -20.47
C GLN A 140 10.94 -4.11 -20.82
N ILE A 141 10.62 -2.81 -20.80
CA ILE A 141 9.28 -2.31 -21.08
C ILE A 141 8.89 -2.66 -22.53
N SER A 142 7.99 -3.62 -22.69
CA SER A 142 7.52 -4.09 -23.99
C SER A 142 6.14 -4.74 -23.85
N ASP A 143 5.30 -4.61 -24.87
CA ASP A 143 4.01 -5.30 -24.96
C ASP A 143 4.12 -6.82 -25.22
N ARG A 144 5.34 -7.30 -25.45
CA ARG A 144 5.65 -8.72 -25.68
C ARG A 144 5.99 -9.48 -24.42
N LEU A 145 6.05 -8.82 -23.26
CA LEU A 145 6.27 -9.49 -21.98
C LEU A 145 5.12 -10.47 -21.70
N SER A 146 5.45 -11.60 -21.08
CA SER A 146 4.46 -12.52 -20.51
C SER A 146 3.77 -11.88 -19.30
N ALA A 147 2.66 -12.47 -18.86
CA ALA A 147 1.95 -12.00 -17.67
C ALA A 147 2.82 -12.01 -16.40
N GLU A 148 3.67 -13.01 -16.24
CA GLU A 148 4.58 -13.10 -15.08
C GLU A 148 5.69 -12.04 -15.16
N GLU A 149 6.26 -11.80 -16.33
CA GLU A 149 7.26 -10.75 -16.54
C GLU A 149 6.68 -9.35 -16.26
N TRP A 150 5.41 -9.11 -16.62
CA TRP A 150 4.71 -7.87 -16.28
C TRP A 150 4.56 -7.68 -14.76
N LYS A 151 4.22 -8.73 -14.04
CA LYS A 151 4.14 -8.68 -12.56
C LYS A 151 5.50 -8.35 -11.94
N GLU A 152 6.57 -8.98 -12.40
CA GLU A 152 7.92 -8.72 -11.88
C GLU A 152 8.41 -7.29 -12.24
N LEU A 153 8.12 -6.82 -13.44
CA LEU A 153 8.42 -5.44 -13.84
C LEU A 153 7.66 -4.43 -12.94
N TYR A 154 6.37 -4.68 -12.70
CA TYR A 154 5.57 -3.80 -11.85
C TYR A 154 6.08 -3.80 -10.40
N LYS A 155 6.39 -4.96 -9.83
CA LYS A 155 7.01 -5.04 -8.49
C LYS A 155 8.32 -4.25 -8.43
N LYS A 156 9.13 -4.31 -9.47
CA LYS A 156 10.39 -3.58 -9.57
C LYS A 156 10.17 -2.07 -9.61
N LEU A 157 9.23 -1.60 -10.42
CA LEU A 157 8.86 -0.18 -10.50
C LEU A 157 8.34 0.35 -9.16
N ILE A 158 7.47 -0.41 -8.48
CA ILE A 158 6.97 -0.05 -7.15
C ILE A 158 8.09 -0.02 -6.10
N ASN A 159 9.01 -1.00 -6.12
CA ASN A 159 10.15 -1.00 -5.21
C ASN A 159 11.04 0.24 -5.38
N TRP A 160 11.27 0.69 -6.62
CA TRP A 160 11.98 1.93 -6.89
C TRP A 160 11.19 3.16 -6.45
N ASP A 161 9.88 3.20 -6.69
CA ASP A 161 9.02 4.30 -6.23
C ASP A 161 9.08 4.47 -4.69
N LEU A 162 9.04 3.37 -3.95
CA LEU A 162 9.15 3.40 -2.48
C LEU A 162 10.55 3.83 -2.01
N LYS A 163 11.62 3.38 -2.68
CA LYS A 163 13.00 3.73 -2.31
C LYS A 163 13.37 5.17 -2.65
N LEU A 164 12.87 5.69 -3.77
CA LEU A 164 13.15 7.05 -4.24
C LEU A 164 12.23 8.10 -3.60
N ASN A 165 11.20 7.68 -2.86
CA ASN A 165 10.21 8.58 -2.26
C ASN A 165 10.83 9.67 -1.33
N GLU A 166 12.04 9.44 -0.82
CA GLU A 166 12.82 10.38 -0.01
C GLU A 166 14.00 11.00 -0.78
N ALA A 167 14.12 10.70 -2.09
CA ALA A 167 15.23 11.12 -2.93
C ALA A 167 14.93 12.39 -3.74
N ASP A 168 15.92 12.82 -4.50
CA ASP A 168 15.91 13.98 -5.36
C ASP A 168 14.73 13.99 -6.34
N ASN A 169 14.10 15.14 -6.54
CA ASN A 169 12.95 15.36 -7.42
C ASN A 169 13.20 14.91 -8.88
N GLU A 170 14.45 14.98 -9.37
CA GLU A 170 14.79 14.59 -10.74
C GLU A 170 14.62 13.09 -10.99
N MET A 171 15.05 12.26 -10.04
CA MET A 171 14.92 10.79 -10.18
C MET A 171 13.46 10.33 -10.06
N HIS A 172 12.69 11.02 -9.27
CA HIS A 172 11.23 10.79 -9.14
C HIS A 172 10.52 11.04 -10.46
N GLU A 173 10.87 12.12 -11.14
CA GLU A 173 10.31 12.47 -12.45
C GLU A 173 10.70 11.45 -13.53
N MET A 174 11.96 11.00 -13.54
CA MET A 174 12.42 9.94 -14.45
C MET A 174 11.64 8.62 -14.23
N LEU A 175 11.41 8.22 -12.97
CA LEU A 175 10.65 7.03 -12.66
C LEU A 175 9.17 7.19 -13.06
N ARG A 176 8.59 8.38 -12.85
CA ARG A 176 7.22 8.69 -13.27
C ARG A 176 7.05 8.51 -14.78
N MET A 177 7.96 9.08 -15.58
CA MET A 177 7.94 8.92 -17.03
C MET A 177 8.07 7.44 -17.45
N GLN A 178 8.93 6.69 -16.78
CA GLN A 178 9.13 5.25 -17.06
C GLN A 178 7.87 4.43 -16.70
N ARG A 179 7.19 4.77 -15.60
CA ARG A 179 5.90 4.16 -15.23
C ARG A 179 4.79 4.48 -16.24
N GLU A 180 4.73 5.71 -16.74
CA GLU A 180 3.78 6.10 -17.79
C GLU A 180 4.03 5.32 -19.09
N GLU A 181 5.29 5.18 -19.49
CA GLU A 181 5.65 4.34 -20.65
C GLU A 181 5.25 2.88 -20.42
N ALA A 182 5.56 2.32 -19.25
CA ALA A 182 5.17 0.96 -18.88
C ALA A 182 3.66 0.79 -18.92
N ASN A 183 2.88 1.72 -18.36
CA ASN A 183 1.42 1.68 -18.42
C ASN A 183 0.88 1.71 -19.87
N ASN A 184 1.46 2.53 -20.74
CA ASN A 184 1.07 2.56 -22.15
C ASN A 184 1.32 1.22 -22.87
N MET A 185 2.43 0.55 -22.58
CA MET A 185 2.72 -0.78 -23.11
C MET A 185 1.86 -1.85 -22.48
N PHE A 186 1.59 -1.75 -21.17
CA PHE A 186 0.69 -2.66 -20.46
C PHE A 186 -0.75 -2.60 -21.01
N VAL A 187 -1.25 -1.42 -21.35
CA VAL A 187 -2.55 -1.28 -22.03
C VAL A 187 -2.58 -2.07 -23.34
N ARG A 188 -1.51 -2.03 -24.14
CA ARG A 188 -1.43 -2.83 -25.39
C ARG A 188 -1.38 -4.31 -25.10
N PHE A 189 -0.60 -4.71 -24.10
CA PHE A 189 -0.52 -6.10 -23.65
C PHE A 189 -1.91 -6.63 -23.23
N VAL A 190 -2.66 -5.89 -22.42
CA VAL A 190 -4.03 -6.27 -22.03
C VAL A 190 -4.96 -6.35 -23.23
N LYS A 191 -4.95 -5.35 -24.12
CA LYS A 191 -5.77 -5.36 -25.35
C LYS A 191 -5.55 -6.59 -26.21
N ASN A 192 -4.32 -7.09 -26.28
CA ASN A 192 -3.95 -8.22 -27.11
C ASN A 192 -4.27 -9.58 -26.47
N ASN A 193 -4.39 -9.65 -25.13
CA ASN A 193 -4.46 -10.94 -24.42
C ASN A 193 -5.76 -11.13 -23.63
N TYR A 194 -6.45 -10.06 -23.22
CA TYR A 194 -7.54 -10.14 -22.24
C TYR A 194 -8.72 -11.03 -22.68
N GLU A 195 -9.13 -10.97 -23.95
CA GLU A 195 -10.21 -11.80 -24.48
C GLU A 195 -9.86 -13.31 -24.37
N SER A 196 -8.62 -13.69 -24.65
CA SER A 196 -8.19 -15.07 -24.48
C SER A 196 -8.16 -15.49 -23.00
N TRP A 197 -7.73 -14.59 -22.09
CA TRP A 197 -7.68 -14.92 -20.66
C TRP A 197 -9.06 -15.23 -20.07
N VAL A 198 -10.07 -14.48 -20.46
CA VAL A 198 -11.42 -14.66 -19.88
C VAL A 198 -12.16 -15.83 -20.48
N ASN A 199 -11.70 -16.38 -21.61
CA ASN A 199 -12.33 -17.50 -22.31
C ASN A 199 -11.53 -18.81 -22.22
N ASP A 200 -10.24 -18.79 -21.87
CA ASP A 200 -9.39 -19.99 -21.69
C ASP A 200 -8.88 -20.06 -20.25
N ALA A 201 -9.61 -20.82 -19.42
CA ALA A 201 -9.31 -20.97 -18.00
C ALA A 201 -8.03 -21.75 -17.71
N ASP A 202 -7.57 -22.58 -18.63
CA ASP A 202 -6.44 -23.49 -18.42
C ASP A 202 -5.09 -22.83 -18.75
N ASN A 203 -5.07 -21.87 -19.71
CA ASN A 203 -3.86 -21.25 -20.23
C ASN A 203 -3.78 -19.74 -19.92
N ARG A 204 -4.35 -19.28 -18.80
CA ARG A 204 -4.35 -17.88 -18.42
C ARG A 204 -3.57 -17.61 -17.13
N PRO A 205 -3.07 -16.39 -16.94
CA PRO A 205 -2.63 -15.96 -15.61
C PRO A 205 -3.80 -16.00 -14.63
N MET A 206 -3.50 -15.96 -13.33
CA MET A 206 -4.54 -15.91 -12.30
C MET A 206 -5.32 -14.59 -12.42
N ILE A 207 -6.65 -14.68 -12.55
CA ILE A 207 -7.56 -13.53 -12.57
C ILE A 207 -8.59 -13.64 -11.43
N SER A 208 -9.39 -12.60 -11.21
CA SER A 208 -10.34 -12.48 -10.08
C SER A 208 -11.14 -13.77 -9.78
N PRO A 209 -11.80 -14.45 -10.71
CA PRO A 209 -12.59 -15.65 -10.41
C PRO A 209 -11.74 -16.88 -10.00
N ASP A 210 -10.42 -16.84 -10.16
CA ASP A 210 -9.55 -17.97 -9.86
C ASP A 210 -9.10 -18.02 -8.39
N ILE A 211 -9.29 -16.96 -7.62
CA ILE A 211 -8.71 -16.78 -6.28
C ILE A 211 -9.09 -17.91 -5.34
N PHE A 212 -10.37 -18.23 -5.21
CA PHE A 212 -10.80 -19.29 -4.31
C PHE A 212 -10.22 -20.63 -4.72
N LYS A 213 -10.29 -20.99 -6.01
CA LYS A 213 -9.79 -22.25 -6.53
C LYS A 213 -8.28 -22.41 -6.34
N LYS A 214 -7.52 -21.34 -6.60
CA LYS A 214 -6.04 -21.41 -6.63
C LYS A 214 -5.38 -21.08 -5.28
N LYS A 215 -6.04 -20.30 -4.40
CA LYS A 215 -5.43 -19.80 -3.14
C LYS A 215 -6.17 -20.24 -1.88
N ILE A 216 -7.49 -20.26 -1.87
CA ILE A 216 -8.27 -20.55 -0.65
C ILE A 216 -8.49 -22.06 -0.48
N PHE A 217 -8.97 -22.74 -1.52
CA PHE A 217 -9.29 -24.15 -1.42
C PHE A 217 -8.07 -25.04 -1.07
N PRO A 218 -6.86 -24.81 -1.62
CA PRO A 218 -5.69 -25.60 -1.19
C PRO A 218 -5.38 -25.49 0.32
N LEU A 219 -5.58 -24.31 0.92
CA LEU A 219 -5.39 -24.11 2.36
C LEU A 219 -6.46 -24.87 3.18
N LEU A 220 -7.72 -24.80 2.74
CA LEU A 220 -8.81 -25.53 3.37
C LEU A 220 -8.60 -27.06 3.25
N ASP A 221 -8.08 -27.54 2.12
CA ASP A 221 -7.75 -28.95 1.91
C ASP A 221 -6.59 -29.44 2.79
N ALA A 222 -5.68 -28.50 3.13
CA ALA A 222 -4.60 -28.74 4.10
C ALA A 222 -5.09 -28.69 5.57
N GLY A 223 -6.37 -28.42 5.81
CA GLY A 223 -6.95 -28.33 7.15
C GLY A 223 -6.71 -27.01 7.87
N GLU A 224 -6.26 -25.99 7.14
CA GLU A 224 -6.01 -24.65 7.70
C GLU A 224 -7.33 -23.92 8.01
N LYS A 225 -7.33 -23.12 9.09
CA LYS A 225 -8.40 -22.19 9.39
C LYS A 225 -8.13 -20.87 8.68
N VAL A 226 -8.81 -20.66 7.57
CA VAL A 226 -8.55 -19.53 6.68
C VAL A 226 -9.37 -18.30 7.08
N PHE A 227 -8.69 -17.17 7.20
CA PHE A 227 -9.31 -15.85 7.28
C PHE A 227 -8.95 -15.07 6.01
N PHE A 228 -9.90 -14.93 5.10
CA PHE A 228 -9.72 -14.24 3.82
C PHE A 228 -10.16 -12.78 3.97
N VAL A 229 -9.21 -11.86 3.87
CA VAL A 229 -9.42 -10.41 3.98
C VAL A 229 -9.33 -9.77 2.61
N VAL A 230 -10.40 -9.14 2.16
CA VAL A 230 -10.45 -8.34 0.92
C VAL A 230 -10.53 -6.87 1.30
N ILE A 231 -9.47 -6.12 1.04
CA ILE A 231 -9.44 -4.67 1.23
C ILE A 231 -9.81 -4.02 -0.10
N ASP A 232 -10.95 -3.35 -0.14
CA ASP A 232 -11.51 -2.71 -1.34
C ASP A 232 -10.58 -1.63 -1.88
N ASN A 233 -10.30 -1.65 -3.19
CA ASN A 233 -9.50 -0.64 -3.89
C ASN A 233 -8.06 -0.49 -3.35
N PHE A 234 -7.41 -1.60 -3.00
CA PHE A 234 -6.12 -1.63 -2.32
C PHE A 234 -4.97 -1.93 -3.28
N ARG A 235 -3.99 -1.02 -3.34
CA ARG A 235 -2.86 -1.10 -4.28
C ARG A 235 -1.69 -1.92 -3.70
N TYR A 236 -0.86 -2.44 -4.62
CA TYR A 236 0.35 -3.18 -4.25
C TYR A 236 1.39 -2.32 -3.50
N ASP A 237 1.55 -1.05 -3.86
CA ASP A 237 2.46 -0.13 -3.15
C ASP A 237 2.01 0.15 -1.70
N GLN A 238 0.71 0.23 -1.46
CA GLN A 238 0.14 0.33 -0.10
C GLN A 238 0.37 -0.97 0.68
N TRP A 239 0.18 -2.12 0.03
CA TRP A 239 0.49 -3.42 0.64
C TRP A 239 1.95 -3.48 1.09
N ARG A 240 2.91 -3.11 0.24
CA ARG A 240 4.34 -3.15 0.59
C ARG A 240 4.68 -2.36 1.86
N MET A 241 4.04 -1.22 2.07
CA MET A 241 4.23 -0.43 3.30
C MET A 241 3.52 -1.05 4.52
N ILE A 242 2.33 -1.63 4.34
CA ILE A 242 1.60 -2.31 5.43
C ILE A 242 2.30 -3.61 5.82
N GLN A 243 2.89 -4.32 4.87
CA GLN A 243 3.66 -5.53 5.09
C GLN A 243 4.74 -5.34 6.16
N GLU A 244 5.45 -4.21 6.14
CA GLU A 244 6.48 -3.87 7.14
C GLU A 244 5.89 -3.82 8.57
N VAL A 245 4.66 -3.28 8.72
CA VAL A 245 3.96 -3.20 10.01
C VAL A 245 3.56 -4.57 10.53
N LEU A 246 3.33 -5.54 9.64
CA LEU A 246 2.87 -6.89 9.98
C LEU A 246 4.04 -7.88 10.20
N THR A 247 5.27 -7.49 9.90
CA THR A 247 6.47 -8.36 9.99
C THR A 247 6.69 -8.94 11.38
N ASP A 248 6.31 -8.23 12.44
CA ASP A 248 6.49 -8.71 13.82
C ASP A 248 5.51 -9.84 14.20
N PHE A 249 4.39 -9.95 13.49
CA PHE A 249 3.29 -10.86 13.82
C PHE A 249 3.16 -12.03 12.85
N TYR A 250 3.66 -11.87 11.60
CA TYR A 250 3.44 -12.82 10.53
C TYR A 250 4.71 -13.19 9.78
N THR A 251 4.73 -14.45 9.32
CA THR A 251 5.60 -14.93 8.25
C THR A 251 4.79 -14.87 6.94
N PHE A 252 5.39 -14.38 5.87
CA PHE A 252 4.74 -14.29 4.55
C PHE A 252 5.06 -15.54 3.75
N ASP A 253 4.08 -16.45 3.62
CA ASP A 253 4.24 -17.73 2.92
C ASP A 253 4.27 -17.52 1.40
N SER A 254 3.46 -16.57 0.90
CA SER A 254 3.51 -16.11 -0.49
C SER A 254 3.14 -14.61 -0.58
N ASP A 255 3.78 -13.90 -1.51
CA ASP A 255 3.51 -12.48 -1.84
C ASP A 255 3.49 -12.36 -3.36
N GLU A 256 2.28 -12.51 -3.92
CA GLU A 256 2.05 -12.61 -5.35
C GLU A 256 1.12 -11.50 -5.84
N LEU A 257 1.11 -11.31 -7.15
CA LEU A 257 0.12 -10.48 -7.84
C LEU A 257 -0.80 -11.35 -8.69
N TYR A 258 -2.05 -10.93 -8.82
CA TYR A 258 -2.98 -11.47 -9.79
C TYR A 258 -3.57 -10.34 -10.63
N PHE A 259 -4.27 -10.66 -11.73
CA PHE A 259 -4.91 -9.65 -12.56
C PHE A 259 -6.39 -9.50 -12.18
N SER A 260 -6.78 -8.30 -11.76
CA SER A 260 -8.19 -7.95 -11.65
C SER A 260 -8.85 -7.95 -13.03
N ILE A 261 -10.13 -8.34 -13.08
CA ILE A 261 -10.90 -8.31 -14.33
C ILE A 261 -11.38 -6.92 -14.67
N LEU A 262 -11.69 -6.70 -15.97
CA LEU A 262 -12.33 -5.48 -16.45
C LEU A 262 -13.87 -5.56 -16.36
N PRO A 263 -14.54 -4.46 -16.03
CA PRO A 263 -14.01 -3.24 -15.43
C PRO A 263 -13.33 -3.52 -14.09
N THR A 264 -12.23 -2.83 -13.80
CA THR A 264 -11.57 -2.85 -12.48
C THR A 264 -12.41 -2.06 -11.47
N ALA A 265 -13.57 -2.59 -11.17
CA ALA A 265 -14.59 -1.97 -10.33
C ALA A 265 -15.25 -3.02 -9.43
N THR A 266 -15.61 -2.60 -8.23
CA THR A 266 -16.12 -3.43 -7.15
C THR A 266 -17.25 -4.36 -7.58
N GLN A 267 -18.24 -3.84 -8.32
CA GLN A 267 -19.37 -4.61 -8.80
C GLN A 267 -18.96 -5.82 -9.66
N TYR A 268 -17.94 -5.67 -10.50
CA TYR A 268 -17.49 -6.72 -11.41
C TYR A 268 -16.44 -7.62 -10.74
N ALA A 269 -15.37 -7.03 -10.28
CA ALA A 269 -14.21 -7.77 -9.80
C ALA A 269 -14.47 -8.52 -8.48
N ARG A 270 -15.11 -7.89 -7.49
CA ARG A 270 -15.36 -8.53 -6.19
C ARG A 270 -16.44 -9.62 -6.28
N ASN A 271 -17.50 -9.36 -7.03
CA ASN A 271 -18.49 -10.41 -7.28
C ASN A 271 -17.89 -11.59 -8.03
N ALA A 272 -16.96 -11.37 -8.97
CA ALA A 272 -16.25 -12.45 -9.65
C ALA A 272 -15.35 -13.26 -8.70
N ILE A 273 -14.68 -12.62 -7.74
CA ILE A 273 -13.90 -13.31 -6.70
C ILE A 273 -14.81 -14.23 -5.90
N PHE A 274 -15.92 -13.71 -5.39
CA PHE A 274 -16.80 -14.46 -4.48
C PHE A 274 -17.66 -15.50 -5.18
N ALA A 275 -18.00 -15.27 -6.44
CA ALA A 275 -18.69 -16.29 -7.24
C ALA A 275 -17.77 -17.34 -7.84
N GLY A 276 -16.46 -17.06 -8.00
CA GLY A 276 -15.56 -17.89 -8.80
C GLY A 276 -16.03 -18.01 -10.26
N LEU A 277 -16.63 -16.96 -10.80
CA LEU A 277 -17.24 -16.88 -12.14
C LEU A 277 -17.01 -15.50 -12.74
N MET A 278 -16.98 -15.43 -14.06
CA MET A 278 -17.02 -14.13 -14.76
C MET A 278 -18.41 -13.48 -14.66
N PRO A 279 -18.52 -12.15 -14.74
CA PRO A 279 -19.78 -11.40 -14.56
C PRO A 279 -20.95 -11.91 -15.42
N LEU A 280 -20.71 -12.20 -16.71
CA LEU A 280 -21.73 -12.77 -17.59
C LEU A 280 -22.23 -14.14 -17.13
N GLN A 281 -21.33 -14.96 -16.58
CA GLN A 281 -21.67 -16.27 -16.05
C GLN A 281 -22.51 -16.14 -14.77
N ILE A 282 -22.18 -15.16 -13.90
CA ILE A 282 -22.98 -14.87 -12.70
C ILE A 282 -24.40 -14.48 -13.11
N LYS A 283 -24.55 -13.52 -14.03
CA LYS A 283 -25.87 -13.09 -14.51
C LYS A 283 -26.68 -14.22 -15.13
N LYS A 284 -26.04 -15.13 -15.87
CA LYS A 284 -26.73 -16.28 -16.51
C LYS A 284 -27.14 -17.37 -15.51
N MET A 285 -26.28 -17.70 -14.55
CA MET A 285 -26.50 -18.79 -13.60
C MET A 285 -27.32 -18.35 -12.38
N PHE A 286 -27.12 -17.12 -11.95
CA PHE A 286 -27.71 -16.55 -10.73
C PHE A 286 -28.27 -15.14 -11.00
N PRO A 287 -29.29 -15.00 -11.87
CA PRO A 287 -29.79 -13.69 -12.29
C PRO A 287 -30.32 -12.82 -11.14
N THR A 288 -30.77 -13.43 -10.06
CA THR A 288 -31.23 -12.73 -8.85
C THR A 288 -30.11 -12.19 -7.96
N LEU A 289 -28.87 -12.67 -8.15
CA LEU A 289 -27.69 -12.23 -7.41
C LEU A 289 -26.86 -11.19 -8.17
N TRP A 290 -27.17 -10.97 -9.46
CA TRP A 290 -26.55 -9.94 -10.27
C TRP A 290 -27.44 -8.70 -10.31
N VAL A 291 -26.83 -7.54 -10.06
CA VAL A 291 -27.46 -6.22 -10.19
C VAL A 291 -26.88 -5.54 -11.41
N ASP A 292 -27.72 -5.04 -12.31
CA ASP A 292 -27.27 -4.43 -13.56
C ASP A 292 -26.67 -3.03 -13.35
N GLU A 293 -25.91 -2.56 -14.35
CA GLU A 293 -25.20 -1.27 -14.27
C GLU A 293 -26.17 -0.08 -14.13
N GLU A 294 -27.36 -0.22 -14.67
CA GLU A 294 -28.42 0.82 -14.64
C GLU A 294 -29.07 0.97 -13.24
N ASP A 295 -28.93 -0.03 -12.36
CA ASP A 295 -29.46 0.02 -11.01
C ASP A 295 -28.51 0.81 -10.10
N GLU A 296 -29.05 1.80 -9.39
CA GLU A 296 -28.25 2.69 -8.53
C GLU A 296 -27.79 2.02 -7.23
N GLU A 297 -28.55 1.03 -6.72
CA GLU A 297 -28.32 0.41 -5.42
C GLU A 297 -28.15 -1.12 -5.52
N GLY A 298 -27.58 -1.71 -4.49
CA GLY A 298 -27.57 -3.16 -4.31
C GLY A 298 -26.45 -3.94 -5.03
N LYS A 299 -25.56 -3.28 -5.75
CA LYS A 299 -24.53 -3.93 -6.60
C LYS A 299 -23.60 -4.91 -5.88
N ASN A 300 -23.41 -4.76 -4.58
CA ASN A 300 -22.54 -5.62 -3.75
C ASN A 300 -23.25 -6.07 -2.46
N MET A 301 -24.54 -6.35 -2.52
CA MET A 301 -25.32 -6.83 -1.38
C MET A 301 -25.42 -8.36 -1.30
N ASN A 302 -25.13 -9.06 -2.39
CA ASN A 302 -25.29 -10.51 -2.51
C ASN A 302 -23.96 -11.30 -2.35
N GLU A 303 -22.92 -10.67 -1.81
CA GLU A 303 -21.57 -11.24 -1.72
C GLU A 303 -21.54 -12.54 -0.90
N GLU A 304 -22.22 -12.61 0.25
CA GLU A 304 -22.32 -13.82 1.06
C GLU A 304 -23.00 -14.97 0.30
N GLU A 305 -24.08 -14.68 -0.44
CA GLU A 305 -24.79 -15.70 -1.21
C GLU A 305 -24.00 -16.16 -2.43
N LEU A 306 -23.21 -15.28 -3.04
CA LEU A 306 -22.26 -15.67 -4.10
C LEU A 306 -21.20 -16.65 -3.58
N ILE A 307 -20.66 -16.44 -2.38
CA ILE A 307 -19.73 -17.39 -1.74
C ILE A 307 -20.44 -18.73 -1.49
N ARG A 308 -21.66 -18.71 -0.97
CA ARG A 308 -22.46 -19.92 -0.68
C ARG A 308 -22.66 -20.73 -1.95
N THR A 309 -23.18 -20.12 -3.02
CA THR A 309 -23.41 -20.78 -4.30
C THR A 309 -22.11 -21.29 -4.94
N MET A 310 -21.00 -20.59 -4.75
CA MET A 310 -19.70 -21.05 -5.19
C MET A 310 -19.26 -22.31 -4.45
N LEU A 311 -19.32 -22.30 -3.11
CA LEU A 311 -18.95 -23.47 -2.29
C LEU A 311 -19.81 -24.70 -2.66
N GLU A 312 -21.11 -24.52 -2.86
CA GLU A 312 -22.03 -25.60 -3.30
C GLU A 312 -21.64 -26.14 -4.68
N ARG A 313 -21.34 -25.26 -5.64
CA ARG A 313 -20.93 -25.64 -6.99
C ARG A 313 -19.62 -26.43 -7.02
N TYR A 314 -18.69 -26.09 -6.12
CA TYR A 314 -17.46 -26.85 -5.94
C TYR A 314 -17.61 -28.07 -5.01
N ARG A 315 -18.85 -28.42 -4.58
CA ARG A 315 -19.17 -29.52 -3.68
C ARG A 315 -18.40 -29.46 -2.36
N ARG A 316 -18.29 -28.26 -1.80
CA ARG A 316 -17.61 -27.94 -0.53
C ARG A 316 -18.58 -27.31 0.47
N PRO A 317 -19.57 -28.06 1.01
CA PRO A 317 -20.55 -27.50 1.96
C PRO A 317 -19.92 -27.32 3.34
N ILE A 318 -18.98 -26.38 3.46
CA ILE A 318 -18.32 -26.05 4.71
C ILE A 318 -19.01 -24.87 5.39
N PRO A 319 -19.04 -24.81 6.74
CA PRO A 319 -19.46 -23.61 7.43
C PRO A 319 -18.49 -22.46 7.16
N PHE A 320 -19.01 -21.29 6.87
CA PHE A 320 -18.23 -20.06 6.69
C PHE A 320 -18.92 -18.88 7.33
N SER A 321 -18.19 -17.80 7.50
CA SER A 321 -18.75 -16.50 7.88
C SER A 321 -18.37 -15.43 6.86
N TYR A 322 -19.22 -14.41 6.73
CA TYR A 322 -18.99 -13.24 5.89
C TYR A 322 -19.19 -11.97 6.72
N HIS A 323 -18.24 -11.04 6.66
CA HIS A 323 -18.25 -9.78 7.39
C HIS A 323 -17.87 -8.62 6.48
N LYS A 324 -18.54 -7.48 6.66
CA LYS A 324 -18.25 -6.24 5.92
C LYS A 324 -17.98 -5.11 6.91
N LEU A 325 -16.76 -4.57 6.87
CA LEU A 325 -16.30 -3.53 7.80
C LEU A 325 -16.34 -2.18 7.09
N ASN A 326 -17.36 -1.38 7.41
CA ASN A 326 -17.54 -0.04 6.88
C ASN A 326 -17.05 1.05 7.87
N ASN A 327 -16.77 0.69 9.13
CA ASN A 327 -16.30 1.58 10.19
C ASN A 327 -15.54 0.82 11.27
N SER A 328 -14.92 1.54 12.21
CA SER A 328 -14.14 0.96 13.31
C SER A 328 -14.98 0.12 14.26
N GLU A 329 -16.21 0.52 14.54
CA GLU A 329 -17.12 -0.22 15.43
C GLU A 329 -17.42 -1.64 14.91
N ALA A 330 -17.61 -1.78 13.59
CA ALA A 330 -17.81 -3.09 12.97
C ALA A 330 -16.56 -3.98 13.13
N GLY A 331 -15.36 -3.40 13.06
CA GLY A 331 -14.11 -4.11 13.32
C GLY A 331 -13.96 -4.56 14.77
N GLU A 332 -14.30 -3.72 15.74
CA GLU A 332 -14.27 -4.05 17.16
C GLU A 332 -15.26 -5.19 17.48
N LYS A 333 -16.48 -5.12 16.97
CA LYS A 333 -17.47 -6.19 17.11
C LYS A 333 -17.01 -7.51 16.51
N LEU A 334 -16.32 -7.47 15.36
CA LEU A 334 -15.75 -8.67 14.75
C LEU A 334 -14.68 -9.29 15.65
N ILE A 335 -13.78 -8.48 16.20
CA ILE A 335 -12.73 -8.94 17.13
C ILE A 335 -13.34 -9.64 18.35
N GLU A 336 -14.39 -9.09 18.95
CA GLU A 336 -15.09 -9.71 20.08
C GLU A 336 -15.70 -11.08 19.74
N GLN A 337 -16.09 -11.28 18.48
CA GLN A 337 -16.73 -12.50 18.01
C GLN A 337 -15.74 -13.56 17.48
N LEU A 338 -14.45 -13.26 17.35
CA LEU A 338 -13.45 -14.18 16.77
C LEU A 338 -13.44 -15.56 17.44
N HIS A 339 -13.67 -15.62 18.75
CA HIS A 339 -13.74 -16.91 19.49
C HIS A 339 -14.85 -17.85 18.98
N LYS A 340 -15.92 -17.32 18.37
CA LYS A 340 -16.99 -18.12 17.75
C LYS A 340 -16.60 -18.54 16.34
N LEU A 341 -15.82 -17.70 15.65
CA LEU A 341 -15.42 -17.88 14.26
C LEU A 341 -14.29 -18.92 14.08
N GLU A 342 -13.56 -19.23 15.14
CA GLU A 342 -12.54 -20.31 15.15
C GLU A 342 -13.08 -21.69 14.77
N LYS A 343 -14.39 -21.89 14.86
CA LYS A 343 -15.07 -23.12 14.48
C LYS A 343 -15.27 -23.26 12.96
N ASN A 344 -15.25 -22.13 12.25
CA ASN A 344 -15.41 -22.10 10.81
C ASN A 344 -14.07 -22.33 10.13
N PRO A 345 -13.97 -23.26 9.17
CA PRO A 345 -12.76 -23.42 8.37
C PRO A 345 -12.48 -22.21 7.48
N LEU A 346 -13.51 -21.46 7.09
CA LEU A 346 -13.42 -20.25 6.26
C LEU A 346 -14.13 -19.07 6.91
N ASN A 347 -13.43 -17.94 6.99
CA ASN A 347 -14.01 -16.66 7.37
C ASN A 347 -13.62 -15.61 6.34
N VAL A 348 -14.57 -14.85 5.83
CA VAL A 348 -14.36 -13.83 4.80
C VAL A 348 -14.68 -12.45 5.37
N CYS A 349 -13.78 -11.50 5.17
CA CYS A 349 -13.94 -10.13 5.64
C CYS A 349 -13.64 -9.14 4.52
N VAL A 350 -14.56 -8.22 4.25
CA VAL A 350 -14.39 -7.11 3.32
C VAL A 350 -14.17 -5.82 4.10
N ILE A 351 -13.17 -5.04 3.73
CA ILE A 351 -12.82 -3.76 4.37
C ILE A 351 -12.86 -2.66 3.32
N ASN A 352 -13.79 -1.71 3.47
CA ASN A 352 -14.09 -0.69 2.45
C ASN A 352 -13.31 0.63 2.65
N PHE A 353 -12.43 0.75 3.65
CA PHE A 353 -11.84 2.04 4.02
C PHE A 353 -11.02 2.70 2.91
N VAL A 354 -10.20 1.93 2.17
CA VAL A 354 -9.31 2.51 1.14
C VAL A 354 -10.12 3.08 -0.01
N ASP A 355 -11.19 2.40 -0.40
CA ASP A 355 -12.14 2.92 -1.39
C ASP A 355 -12.85 4.19 -0.91
N MET A 356 -13.34 4.20 0.33
CA MET A 356 -13.92 5.39 0.96
C MET A 356 -12.93 6.57 1.00
N LEU A 357 -11.63 6.32 1.25
CA LEU A 357 -10.59 7.35 1.24
C LEU A 357 -10.40 7.93 -0.17
N SER A 358 -10.45 7.10 -1.21
CA SER A 358 -10.33 7.53 -2.62
C SER A 358 -11.52 8.42 -3.03
N HIS A 359 -12.73 8.06 -2.65
CA HIS A 359 -13.93 8.86 -2.86
C HIS A 359 -13.90 10.17 -2.05
N ALA A 360 -13.58 10.11 -0.77
CA ALA A 360 -13.46 11.29 0.09
C ALA A 360 -12.42 12.30 -0.43
N ARG A 361 -11.30 11.82 -1.02
CA ARG A 361 -10.32 12.67 -1.67
C ARG A 361 -10.90 13.42 -2.87
N THR A 362 -11.76 12.80 -3.65
CA THR A 362 -12.44 13.44 -4.78
C THR A 362 -13.43 14.50 -4.32
N GLU A 363 -14.17 14.26 -3.25
CA GLU A 363 -15.26 15.09 -2.76
C GLU A 363 -14.81 16.18 -1.76
N SER A 364 -13.80 15.89 -0.92
CA SER A 364 -13.34 16.78 0.14
C SER A 364 -12.05 17.51 -0.24
N LYS A 365 -12.09 18.87 -0.26
CA LYS A 365 -10.92 19.69 -0.51
C LYS A 365 -9.81 19.46 0.53
N MET A 366 -10.17 19.26 1.80
CA MET A 366 -9.19 18.98 2.87
C MET A 366 -8.45 17.66 2.63
N ILE A 367 -9.16 16.59 2.30
CA ILE A 367 -8.54 15.28 2.02
C ILE A 367 -7.67 15.36 0.76
N ARG A 368 -8.08 16.13 -0.24
CA ARG A 368 -7.31 16.37 -1.47
C ARG A 368 -5.97 17.07 -1.17
N GLU A 369 -5.97 18.05 -0.29
CA GLU A 369 -4.75 18.73 0.15
C GLU A 369 -3.82 17.82 0.97
N LEU A 370 -4.37 16.97 1.84
CA LEU A 370 -3.61 16.01 2.63
C LEU A 370 -3.02 14.85 1.81
N ALA A 371 -3.69 14.44 0.74
CA ALA A 371 -3.29 13.35 -0.15
C ALA A 371 -3.01 13.85 -1.57
N ASN A 372 -2.28 14.95 -1.71
CA ASN A 372 -2.01 15.60 -2.99
C ASN A 372 -1.05 14.84 -3.91
N THR A 373 -0.28 13.90 -3.36
CA THR A 373 0.67 13.05 -4.09
C THR A 373 0.37 11.56 -3.84
N GLU A 374 0.90 10.68 -4.70
CA GLU A 374 0.82 9.23 -4.46
C GLU A 374 1.46 8.81 -3.14
N ALA A 375 2.59 9.41 -2.79
CA ALA A 375 3.28 9.18 -1.53
C ALA A 375 2.44 9.57 -0.31
N ALA A 376 1.80 10.73 -0.35
CA ALA A 376 0.89 11.18 0.71
C ALA A 376 -0.34 10.26 0.82
N TYR A 377 -0.91 9.84 -0.30
CA TYR A 377 -2.03 8.90 -0.33
C TYR A 377 -1.66 7.54 0.29
N ARG A 378 -0.48 7.00 -0.04
CA ARG A 378 0.05 5.78 0.61
C ARG A 378 0.21 5.95 2.11
N SER A 379 0.82 7.06 2.53
CA SER A 379 1.07 7.35 3.96
C SER A 379 -0.22 7.45 4.77
N LEU A 380 -1.29 8.02 4.19
CA LEU A 380 -2.61 8.04 4.83
C LEU A 380 -3.19 6.64 5.00
N ALA A 381 -3.09 5.78 4.01
CA ALA A 381 -3.57 4.39 4.10
C ALA A 381 -2.82 3.61 5.19
N VAL A 382 -1.50 3.78 5.30
CA VAL A 382 -0.68 3.14 6.35
C VAL A 382 -1.00 3.69 7.73
N SER A 383 -1.15 5.01 7.85
CA SER A 383 -1.51 5.66 9.12
C SER A 383 -2.88 5.17 9.60
N TRP A 384 -3.87 5.13 8.70
CA TRP A 384 -5.16 4.54 9.02
C TRP A 384 -5.02 3.10 9.49
N PHE A 385 -4.31 2.25 8.74
CA PHE A 385 -4.13 0.85 9.10
C PHE A 385 -3.60 0.70 10.53
N ARG A 386 -2.53 1.43 10.86
CA ARG A 386 -1.88 1.37 12.20
C ARG A 386 -2.81 1.76 13.35
N HIS A 387 -3.73 2.69 13.12
CA HIS A 387 -4.59 3.26 14.17
C HIS A 387 -6.04 2.75 14.10
N SER A 388 -6.34 1.81 13.20
CA SER A 388 -7.68 1.25 13.03
C SER A 388 -7.88 -0.07 13.77
N SER A 389 -9.15 -0.45 13.95
CA SER A 389 -9.54 -1.79 14.39
C SER A 389 -9.06 -2.89 13.45
N THR A 390 -8.72 -2.57 12.19
CA THR A 390 -8.13 -3.52 11.24
C THR A 390 -6.78 -4.04 11.71
N PHE A 391 -5.87 -3.18 12.18
CA PHE A 391 -4.58 -3.65 12.71
C PHE A 391 -4.77 -4.49 13.99
N ALA A 392 -5.71 -4.10 14.87
CA ALA A 392 -6.05 -4.90 16.03
C ALA A 392 -6.61 -6.28 15.63
N LEU A 393 -7.45 -6.33 14.57
CA LEU A 393 -7.95 -7.58 14.00
C LEU A 393 -6.80 -8.48 13.53
N PHE A 394 -5.83 -7.95 12.76
CA PHE A 394 -4.67 -8.73 12.30
C PHE A 394 -3.86 -9.30 13.46
N LYS A 395 -3.58 -8.51 14.51
CA LYS A 395 -2.87 -9.00 15.72
C LYS A 395 -3.63 -10.14 16.40
N GLU A 396 -4.95 -10.01 16.51
CA GLU A 396 -5.78 -11.03 17.16
C GLU A 396 -5.91 -12.30 16.30
N LEU A 397 -5.95 -12.17 14.96
CA LEU A 397 -5.91 -13.33 14.04
C LEU A 397 -4.58 -14.10 14.16
N ALA A 398 -3.44 -13.39 14.26
CA ALA A 398 -2.15 -14.00 14.50
C ALA A 398 -2.13 -14.75 15.84
N ARG A 399 -2.57 -14.10 16.93
CA ARG A 399 -2.63 -14.71 18.27
C ARG A 399 -3.47 -16.00 18.30
N ARG A 400 -4.48 -16.11 17.44
CA ARG A 400 -5.37 -17.27 17.33
C ARG A 400 -4.92 -18.32 16.31
N GLY A 401 -3.80 -18.06 15.62
CA GLY A 401 -3.22 -19.00 14.66
C GLY A 401 -4.03 -19.20 13.38
N PHE A 402 -4.78 -18.17 12.94
CA PHE A 402 -5.42 -18.22 11.63
C PHE A 402 -4.39 -18.13 10.50
N LYS A 403 -4.63 -18.89 9.43
CA LYS A 403 -3.98 -18.66 8.14
C LYS A 403 -4.70 -17.48 7.47
N VAL A 404 -3.99 -16.37 7.32
CA VAL A 404 -4.58 -15.14 6.77
C VAL A 404 -4.22 -15.01 5.30
N VAL A 405 -5.22 -14.80 4.45
CA VAL A 405 -5.03 -14.44 3.05
C VAL A 405 -5.53 -13.02 2.87
N VAL A 406 -4.65 -12.11 2.43
CA VAL A 406 -5.00 -10.70 2.14
C VAL A 406 -5.04 -10.50 0.64
N SER A 407 -6.08 -9.84 0.16
CA SER A 407 -6.21 -9.47 -1.23
C SER A 407 -7.06 -8.20 -1.39
N THR A 408 -7.33 -7.82 -2.61
CA THR A 408 -8.24 -6.76 -3.02
C THR A 408 -8.99 -7.18 -4.26
N ASP A 409 -10.03 -6.49 -4.64
CA ASP A 409 -10.76 -6.71 -5.88
C ASP A 409 -10.15 -5.94 -7.06
N HIS A 410 -9.67 -4.73 -6.85
CA HIS A 410 -8.96 -3.89 -7.82
C HIS A 410 -8.11 -2.86 -7.09
N GLY A 411 -7.26 -2.17 -7.83
CA GLY A 411 -6.58 -0.99 -7.34
C GLY A 411 -7.13 0.29 -7.98
N THR A 412 -6.37 1.37 -7.88
CA THR A 412 -6.73 2.69 -8.40
C THR A 412 -5.52 3.39 -8.99
N VAL A 413 -5.74 4.24 -9.98
CA VAL A 413 -4.70 5.00 -10.66
C VAL A 413 -4.91 6.50 -10.48
N HIS A 414 -3.82 7.24 -10.36
CA HIS A 414 -3.81 8.70 -10.37
C HIS A 414 -4.03 9.19 -11.81
N VAL A 415 -5.14 9.91 -12.06
CA VAL A 415 -5.52 10.34 -13.41
C VAL A 415 -5.15 11.79 -13.67
N ASP A 416 -4.65 12.07 -14.87
CA ASP A 416 -4.18 13.40 -15.25
C ASP A 416 -4.62 13.87 -16.66
N ARG A 417 -4.97 12.93 -17.57
CA ARG A 417 -5.33 13.25 -18.95
C ARG A 417 -6.80 12.91 -19.25
N ALA A 418 -7.57 13.91 -19.63
CA ALA A 418 -8.98 13.74 -19.97
C ALA A 418 -9.18 13.33 -21.43
N ILE A 419 -9.97 12.28 -21.65
CA ILE A 419 -10.49 11.86 -22.96
C ILE A 419 -11.94 12.31 -23.09
N LYS A 420 -12.26 13.00 -24.17
CA LYS A 420 -13.62 13.46 -24.45
C LYS A 420 -14.51 12.31 -24.90
N VAL A 421 -15.62 12.11 -24.18
CA VAL A 421 -16.63 11.09 -24.51
C VAL A 421 -18.02 11.73 -24.51
N VAL A 422 -18.81 11.42 -25.50
CA VAL A 422 -20.25 11.76 -25.54
C VAL A 422 -21.06 10.49 -25.37
N GLY A 423 -22.01 10.49 -24.47
CA GLY A 423 -22.94 9.39 -24.22
C GLY A 423 -24.35 9.89 -24.04
N ASP A 424 -25.32 8.99 -24.04
CA ASP A 424 -26.70 9.26 -23.71
C ASP A 424 -26.97 9.28 -22.20
N LYS A 425 -28.21 9.51 -21.80
CA LYS A 425 -28.60 9.61 -20.38
C LYS A 425 -28.40 8.32 -19.58
N ASN A 426 -28.35 7.18 -20.27
CA ASN A 426 -28.20 5.86 -19.65
C ASN A 426 -26.73 5.42 -19.58
N THR A 427 -25.80 6.26 -20.02
CA THR A 427 -24.36 6.00 -19.89
C THR A 427 -23.93 6.13 -18.43
N ASN A 428 -23.24 5.13 -17.90
CA ASN A 428 -22.77 5.14 -16.51
C ASN A 428 -21.83 6.32 -16.20
N VAL A 429 -21.76 6.68 -14.93
CA VAL A 429 -21.00 7.86 -14.46
C VAL A 429 -19.50 7.61 -14.23
N ASN A 430 -19.05 6.34 -14.22
CA ASN A 430 -17.64 6.01 -13.93
C ASN A 430 -16.69 6.74 -14.89
N LEU A 431 -15.51 7.12 -14.41
CA LEU A 431 -14.54 7.92 -15.16
C LEU A 431 -13.52 7.09 -15.94
N ARG A 432 -13.43 5.80 -15.67
CA ARG A 432 -12.41 4.93 -16.27
C ARG A 432 -13.00 3.90 -17.25
N TYR A 433 -14.31 3.65 -17.17
CA TYR A 433 -15.02 2.89 -18.18
C TYR A 433 -16.39 3.50 -18.47
N LYS A 434 -16.90 3.27 -19.66
CA LYS A 434 -18.27 3.64 -20.06
C LYS A 434 -18.96 2.47 -20.71
N VAL A 435 -20.24 2.33 -20.45
CA VAL A 435 -21.13 1.41 -21.16
C VAL A 435 -22.35 2.16 -21.66
N GLY A 436 -22.71 1.98 -22.90
CA GLY A 436 -23.86 2.65 -23.53
C GLY A 436 -24.09 2.19 -24.96
N LYS A 437 -25.25 2.58 -25.53
CA LYS A 437 -25.64 2.28 -26.93
C LYS A 437 -24.99 3.24 -27.92
N THR A 438 -24.95 4.52 -27.56
CA THR A 438 -24.53 5.63 -28.43
C THR A 438 -23.36 6.36 -27.76
N LEU A 439 -22.17 5.80 -27.89
CA LEU A 439 -20.95 6.44 -27.39
C LEU A 439 -20.19 7.04 -28.57
N THR A 440 -19.75 8.30 -28.44
CA THR A 440 -18.86 8.96 -29.40
C THR A 440 -17.52 9.29 -28.70
N TYR A 441 -16.46 8.79 -29.26
CA TYR A 441 -15.10 8.88 -28.70
C TYR A 441 -14.04 8.67 -29.79
N ASN A 442 -12.79 8.98 -29.49
CA ASN A 442 -11.67 8.63 -30.36
C ASN A 442 -11.25 7.17 -30.11
N LYS A 443 -11.46 6.29 -31.08
CA LYS A 443 -11.14 4.85 -30.97
C LYS A 443 -9.68 4.54 -30.68
N LYS A 444 -8.76 5.45 -31.05
CA LYS A 444 -7.32 5.25 -30.82
C LYS A 444 -6.92 5.46 -29.34
N GLU A 445 -7.74 6.17 -28.59
CA GLU A 445 -7.45 6.54 -27.18
C GLU A 445 -8.11 5.59 -26.17
N VAL A 446 -8.94 4.64 -26.62
CA VAL A 446 -9.68 3.74 -25.72
C VAL A 446 -9.45 2.27 -26.06
N TYR A 447 -9.78 1.39 -25.14
CA TYR A 447 -10.05 -0.01 -25.45
C TYR A 447 -11.55 -0.19 -25.67
N GLU A 448 -11.93 -0.39 -26.91
CA GLU A 448 -13.33 -0.56 -27.35
C GLU A 448 -13.71 -2.04 -27.36
N VAL A 449 -14.85 -2.38 -26.76
CA VAL A 449 -15.46 -3.72 -26.79
C VAL A 449 -16.89 -3.60 -27.25
N THR A 450 -17.12 -3.84 -28.52
CA THR A 450 -18.44 -3.77 -29.17
C THR A 450 -19.30 -5.00 -28.93
N ASN A 451 -18.68 -6.12 -28.54
CA ASN A 451 -19.36 -7.34 -28.10
C ASN A 451 -18.97 -7.67 -26.66
N PRO A 452 -19.66 -7.16 -25.66
CA PRO A 452 -19.32 -7.39 -24.25
C PRO A 452 -19.25 -8.88 -23.86
N ALA A 453 -20.03 -9.72 -24.52
CA ALA A 453 -20.00 -11.17 -24.26
C ALA A 453 -18.66 -11.81 -24.63
N SER A 454 -17.89 -11.24 -25.58
CA SER A 454 -16.57 -11.77 -25.94
C SER A 454 -15.55 -11.67 -24.78
N ILE A 455 -15.76 -10.74 -23.88
CA ILE A 455 -14.96 -10.59 -22.65
C ILE A 455 -15.75 -10.95 -21.38
N GLN A 456 -16.78 -11.79 -21.54
CA GLN A 456 -17.59 -12.30 -20.42
C GLN A 456 -18.28 -11.22 -19.57
N LEU A 457 -18.65 -10.08 -20.18
CA LEU A 457 -19.42 -9.02 -19.53
C LEU A 457 -20.89 -9.09 -19.90
N PRO A 458 -21.80 -8.89 -18.94
CA PRO A 458 -23.21 -8.67 -19.23
C PRO A 458 -23.40 -7.29 -19.87
N ALA A 459 -24.26 -7.21 -20.86
CA ALA A 459 -24.64 -5.95 -21.49
C ALA A 459 -26.08 -5.57 -21.11
N PRO A 460 -26.38 -4.29 -20.86
CA PRO A 460 -27.74 -3.83 -20.63
C PRO A 460 -28.65 -4.12 -21.84
N ASN A 461 -28.09 -4.05 -23.05
CA ASN A 461 -28.78 -4.44 -24.27
C ASN A 461 -27.78 -4.89 -25.36
N VAL A 462 -28.33 -5.50 -26.44
CA VAL A 462 -27.53 -6.15 -27.50
C VAL A 462 -26.59 -5.19 -28.24
N SER A 463 -26.88 -3.90 -28.27
CA SER A 463 -26.07 -2.88 -28.95
C SER A 463 -25.15 -2.10 -27.99
N SER A 464 -25.04 -2.50 -26.74
CA SER A 464 -24.15 -1.83 -25.77
C SER A 464 -22.69 -2.08 -26.11
N THR A 465 -21.89 -1.01 -26.03
CA THR A 465 -20.45 -1.02 -26.18
C THR A 465 -19.81 -0.64 -24.84
N PHE A 466 -18.77 -1.35 -24.44
CA PHE A 466 -17.89 -0.90 -23.36
C PHE A 466 -16.68 -0.20 -23.95
N ILE A 467 -16.25 0.87 -23.30
CA ILE A 467 -14.96 1.50 -23.55
C ILE A 467 -14.20 1.65 -22.23
N PHE A 468 -12.89 1.41 -22.26
CA PHE A 468 -12.01 1.52 -21.12
C PHE A 468 -10.92 2.55 -21.38
N ALA A 469 -10.65 3.41 -20.40
CA ALA A 469 -9.51 4.30 -20.40
C ALA A 469 -8.23 3.51 -20.02
N GLY A 470 -7.13 3.85 -20.66
CA GLY A 470 -5.83 3.26 -20.42
C GLY A 470 -4.88 4.18 -19.64
N GLY A 471 -3.87 3.62 -18.97
CA GLY A 471 -2.88 4.41 -18.24
C GLY A 471 -3.51 5.41 -17.27
N ASN A 472 -3.10 6.66 -17.34
CA ASN A 472 -3.58 7.75 -16.48
C ASN A 472 -4.78 8.54 -17.05
N ASP A 473 -5.42 8.02 -18.09
CA ASP A 473 -6.54 8.69 -18.76
C ASP A 473 -7.84 8.61 -17.96
N PHE A 474 -8.73 9.58 -18.16
CA PHE A 474 -10.11 9.52 -17.66
C PHE A 474 -11.10 10.12 -18.64
N PHE A 475 -12.36 9.71 -18.55
CA PHE A 475 -13.42 10.19 -19.45
C PHE A 475 -14.08 11.45 -18.92
N ALA A 476 -14.24 12.45 -19.78
CA ALA A 476 -14.97 13.68 -19.48
C ALA A 476 -16.00 13.98 -20.57
N TYR A 477 -17.19 14.41 -20.14
CA TYR A 477 -18.24 14.85 -21.06
C TYR A 477 -17.94 16.24 -21.61
N PRO A 478 -18.38 16.56 -22.86
CA PRO A 478 -18.15 17.86 -23.50
C PRO A 478 -18.85 19.02 -22.79
N ASN A 479 -19.98 18.76 -22.13
CA ASN A 479 -20.71 19.80 -21.41
C ASN A 479 -19.93 20.17 -20.15
N ASN A 480 -19.60 21.47 -19.98
CA ASN A 480 -18.73 21.97 -18.91
C ASN A 480 -17.36 21.26 -18.85
N TYR A 481 -16.81 20.89 -20.00
CA TYR A 481 -15.60 20.07 -20.12
C TYR A 481 -14.45 20.57 -19.23
N ASN A 482 -14.10 21.86 -19.33
CA ASN A 482 -12.99 22.43 -18.55
C ASN A 482 -13.23 22.33 -17.04
N TYR A 483 -14.47 22.47 -16.59
CA TYR A 483 -14.83 22.32 -15.18
C TYR A 483 -14.59 20.87 -14.72
N TYR A 484 -15.12 19.88 -15.43
CA TYR A 484 -14.97 18.48 -15.05
C TYR A 484 -13.53 18.00 -15.20
N VAL A 485 -12.80 18.47 -16.21
CA VAL A 485 -11.36 18.17 -16.33
C VAL A 485 -10.60 18.70 -15.11
N SER A 486 -10.83 19.95 -14.71
CA SER A 486 -10.19 20.53 -13.53
C SER A 486 -10.61 19.86 -12.21
N TYR A 487 -11.86 19.37 -12.16
CA TYR A 487 -12.39 18.73 -10.95
C TYR A 487 -11.82 17.32 -10.73
N TYR A 488 -11.71 16.51 -11.81
CA TYR A 488 -11.29 15.11 -11.72
C TYR A 488 -9.80 14.89 -11.97
N LYS A 489 -9.11 15.83 -12.61
CA LYS A 489 -7.66 15.78 -12.77
C LYS A 489 -7.00 15.68 -11.40
N ASP A 490 -5.91 14.91 -11.33
CA ASP A 490 -5.15 14.65 -10.11
C ASP A 490 -5.95 13.94 -9.00
N THR A 491 -7.00 13.18 -9.37
CA THR A 491 -7.73 12.28 -8.45
C THR A 491 -7.35 10.82 -8.68
N PHE A 492 -7.72 9.95 -7.73
CA PHE A 492 -7.56 8.50 -7.88
C PHE A 492 -8.86 7.89 -8.38
N GLN A 493 -8.78 7.16 -9.48
CA GLN A 493 -9.93 6.57 -10.15
C GLN A 493 -9.65 5.10 -10.51
N HIS A 494 -10.71 4.32 -10.72
CA HIS A 494 -10.64 2.91 -11.06
C HIS A 494 -11.73 2.51 -12.07
N GLY A 495 -11.58 1.39 -12.73
CA GLY A 495 -12.51 0.87 -13.72
C GLY A 495 -11.88 0.62 -15.10
N GLY A 496 -10.65 1.08 -15.32
CA GLY A 496 -9.94 1.00 -16.59
C GLY A 496 -8.75 0.04 -16.59
N ILE A 497 -7.78 0.34 -17.45
CA ILE A 497 -6.59 -0.49 -17.67
C ILE A 497 -5.36 0.29 -17.23
N SER A 498 -4.79 -0.08 -16.11
CA SER A 498 -3.45 0.31 -15.67
C SER A 498 -2.82 -0.81 -14.85
N MET A 499 -1.51 -0.74 -14.66
CA MET A 499 -0.80 -1.69 -13.79
C MET A 499 -1.34 -1.61 -12.36
N GLU A 500 -1.62 -0.40 -11.88
CA GLU A 500 -2.11 -0.10 -10.54
C GLU A 500 -3.52 -0.64 -10.28
N GLU A 501 -4.40 -0.62 -11.29
CA GLU A 501 -5.78 -1.12 -11.18
C GLU A 501 -5.85 -2.64 -11.32
N MET A 502 -5.03 -3.22 -12.19
CA MET A 502 -5.17 -4.63 -12.61
C MET A 502 -4.20 -5.57 -11.90
N MET A 503 -2.94 -5.17 -11.64
CA MET A 503 -1.97 -6.03 -10.97
C MET A 503 -2.00 -5.80 -9.47
N VAL A 504 -2.81 -6.59 -8.77
CA VAL A 504 -3.16 -6.38 -7.38
C VAL A 504 -2.68 -7.52 -6.47
N PRO A 505 -2.42 -7.24 -5.17
CA PRO A 505 -1.81 -8.23 -4.29
C PRO A 505 -2.73 -9.39 -3.92
N ILE A 506 -2.13 -10.56 -3.79
CA ILE A 506 -2.67 -11.70 -3.07
C ILE A 506 -1.58 -12.35 -2.23
N VAL A 507 -1.74 -12.32 -0.93
CA VAL A 507 -0.70 -12.66 0.02
C VAL A 507 -1.21 -13.65 1.04
N THR A 508 -0.45 -14.71 1.27
CA THR A 508 -0.74 -15.71 2.30
C THR A 508 0.23 -15.56 3.45
N MET A 509 -0.28 -15.55 4.67
CA MET A 509 0.50 -15.31 5.89
C MET A 509 0.17 -16.33 6.97
N SER A 510 1.20 -16.77 7.68
CA SER A 510 1.12 -17.57 8.90
C SER A 510 1.50 -16.74 10.12
N ALA A 511 0.85 -16.97 11.25
CA ALA A 511 1.29 -16.40 12.53
C ALA A 511 2.72 -16.86 12.88
N LYS A 512 3.51 -15.97 13.48
CA LYS A 512 4.83 -16.29 14.03
C LYS A 512 4.72 -17.01 15.36
#